data_6a83f144018186eea7a4cedcf22fab96
#
_entry.id   6a83f144018186eea7a4cedcf22fab96
#
_cell.length_a   1.000
_cell.length_b   1.000
_cell.length_c   1.000
_cell.angle_alpha   90.00
_cell.angle_beta   90.00
_cell.angle_gamma   90.00
#
_symmetry.space_group_name_H-M   'P 1'
#
loop_
_entity.id
_entity.type
_entity.pdbx_description
1 polymer ?
#
loop_
_entity_poly.entity_id
_entity_poly.type
_entity_poly.pdbx_seq_one_letter_code
_entity_poly.pdbx_strand_id
1 'polypeptide(L)'
;MNRRSFSKIASVSLAGASVSVLAEPWPVGGKHYVAVSPRQPTLDPNQVEVLEFFAYGCEHCHAFEPTIDAWQKKLPSDVRFRRIPVAFRAGPMVLHQRLYFAIESLGLVEQLHRKVFTTLHEERRRIDT
;
A
#
# COMPACT_ATOMS: atom_id res chain seq x y z
N MET A 1 -46.97 -51.75 -23.49
CA MET A 1 -46.00 -51.01 -22.65
C MET A 1 -46.12 -49.52 -22.98
N ASN A 2 -46.81 -48.74 -22.14
CA ASN A 2 -47.19 -47.36 -22.45
C ASN A 2 -46.06 -46.34 -22.00
N ARG A 3 -45.58 -45.62 -22.99
CA ARG A 3 -44.49 -44.59 -22.88
C ARG A 3 -44.97 -43.23 -22.32
N ARG A 4 -45.90 -43.19 -21.37
CA ARG A 4 -46.54 -41.94 -20.90
C ARG A 4 -46.47 -41.71 -19.40
N SER A 5 -45.40 -42.12 -18.73
CA SER A 5 -45.29 -41.90 -17.28
C SER A 5 -43.90 -41.39 -16.86
N PHE A 6 -43.33 -40.49 -17.65
CA PHE A 6 -42.05 -39.87 -17.30
C PHE A 6 -42.13 -38.34 -17.44
N SER A 7 -42.90 -37.70 -16.61
CA SER A 7 -42.89 -36.23 -16.52
C SER A 7 -43.57 -35.77 -15.22
N LYS A 8 -42.92 -35.99 -14.12
CA LYS A 8 -43.16 -35.22 -12.87
C LYS A 8 -41.83 -35.10 -12.12
N ILE A 9 -40.86 -34.42 -12.72
CA ILE A 9 -39.69 -33.89 -11.98
C ILE A 9 -40.17 -32.61 -11.36
N ALA A 10 -40.42 -32.65 -10.06
CA ALA A 10 -40.68 -31.47 -9.25
C ALA A 10 -39.46 -30.58 -9.27
N SER A 11 -39.56 -29.40 -9.87
CA SER A 11 -38.57 -28.35 -9.79
C SER A 11 -38.55 -27.80 -8.37
N VAL A 12 -37.64 -28.28 -7.55
CA VAL A 12 -37.31 -27.64 -6.27
C VAL A 12 -36.49 -26.39 -6.62
N SER A 13 -37.17 -25.26 -6.66
CA SER A 13 -36.49 -23.93 -6.73
C SER A 13 -35.78 -23.71 -5.41
N LEU A 14 -34.46 -23.93 -5.40
CA LEU A 14 -33.58 -23.44 -4.33
C LEU A 14 -33.59 -21.92 -4.42
N ALA A 15 -34.43 -21.27 -3.63
CA ALA A 15 -34.30 -19.83 -3.38
C ALA A 15 -33.02 -19.60 -2.60
N GLY A 16 -31.91 -19.36 -3.31
CA GLY A 16 -30.64 -18.94 -2.73
C GLY A 16 -30.84 -17.60 -2.05
N ALA A 17 -30.92 -17.60 -0.74
CA ALA A 17 -30.84 -16.36 0.03
C ALA A 17 -29.44 -15.76 -0.20
N SER A 18 -29.33 -14.77 -1.11
CA SER A 18 -28.14 -13.98 -1.28
C SER A 18 -27.94 -13.16 0.00
N VAL A 19 -27.05 -13.61 0.86
CA VAL A 19 -26.58 -12.80 2.00
C VAL A 19 -25.75 -11.68 1.40
N SER A 20 -26.38 -10.52 1.21
CA SER A 20 -25.65 -9.28 0.89
C SER A 20 -24.78 -8.95 2.10
N VAL A 21 -23.50 -9.25 2.04
CA VAL A 21 -22.52 -8.70 2.97
C VAL A 21 -22.49 -7.19 2.69
N LEU A 22 -23.21 -6.44 3.51
CA LEU A 22 -23.13 -4.98 3.52
C LEU A 22 -21.73 -4.64 4.07
N ALA A 23 -20.75 -4.49 3.19
CA ALA A 23 -19.50 -3.85 3.56
C ALA A 23 -19.85 -2.41 4.01
N GLU A 24 -19.41 -2.03 5.21
CA GLU A 24 -19.60 -0.67 5.68
C GLU A 24 -18.92 0.28 4.67
N PRO A 25 -19.67 1.20 4.07
CA PRO A 25 -19.17 1.96 2.91
C PRO A 25 -18.05 2.94 3.25
N TRP A 26 -17.83 3.23 4.54
CA TRP A 26 -16.87 4.24 4.98
C TRP A 26 -16.12 3.82 6.24
N PRO A 27 -14.84 4.21 6.39
CA PRO A 27 -14.10 4.00 7.62
C PRO A 27 -14.75 4.68 8.83
N VAL A 28 -14.90 3.96 9.92
CA VAL A 28 -15.52 4.44 11.17
C VAL A 28 -14.44 4.77 12.18
N GLY A 29 -14.48 5.98 12.75
CA GLY A 29 -13.58 6.40 13.83
C GLY A 29 -13.73 5.52 15.08
N GLY A 30 -12.63 5.19 15.72
CA GLY A 30 -12.59 4.28 16.88
C GLY A 30 -12.64 2.79 16.54
N LYS A 31 -13.05 2.44 15.30
CA LYS A 31 -13.08 1.05 14.81
C LYS A 31 -11.99 0.81 13.75
N HIS A 32 -11.92 1.67 12.75
CA HIS A 32 -11.01 1.52 11.61
C HIS A 32 -9.83 2.48 11.65
N TYR A 33 -9.94 3.57 12.39
CA TYR A 33 -8.87 4.54 12.60
C TYR A 33 -9.05 5.28 13.92
N VAL A 34 -7.97 5.89 14.39
CA VAL A 34 -7.97 6.81 15.53
C VAL A 34 -7.45 8.16 15.05
N ALA A 35 -8.17 9.22 15.40
CA ALA A 35 -7.74 10.56 15.04
C ALA A 35 -6.48 10.95 15.85
N VAL A 36 -5.48 11.47 15.15
CA VAL A 36 -4.25 12.00 15.78
C VAL A 36 -4.53 13.37 16.37
N SER A 37 -4.16 13.56 17.65
CA SER A 37 -4.30 14.85 18.34
C SER A 37 -2.96 15.22 19.02
N PRO A 38 -2.44 16.44 18.82
CA PRO A 38 -2.95 17.47 17.91
C PRO A 38 -2.85 17.07 16.42
N ARG A 39 -3.70 17.66 15.59
CA ARG A 39 -3.65 17.43 14.13
C ARG A 39 -2.27 17.79 13.60
N GLN A 40 -1.67 16.90 12.83
CA GLN A 40 -0.37 17.13 12.23
C GLN A 40 -0.48 18.11 11.04
N PRO A 41 0.47 19.05 10.90
CA PRO A 41 0.49 19.96 9.75
C PRO A 41 0.77 19.18 8.46
N THR A 42 0.12 19.57 7.38
CA THR A 42 0.41 19.11 6.01
C THR A 42 1.23 20.18 5.28
N LEU A 43 1.95 19.80 4.23
CA LEU A 43 2.72 20.75 3.41
C LEU A 43 1.80 21.75 2.68
N ASP A 44 0.63 21.28 2.26
CA ASP A 44 -0.40 22.11 1.63
C ASP A 44 -1.77 21.77 2.28
N PRO A 45 -2.45 22.75 2.88
CA PRO A 45 -3.74 22.52 3.53
C PRO A 45 -4.88 22.18 2.52
N ASN A 46 -4.67 22.44 1.22
CA ASN A 46 -5.63 22.16 0.17
C ASN A 46 -5.46 20.79 -0.49
N GLN A 47 -4.44 20.02 -0.08
CA GLN A 47 -4.15 18.70 -0.60
C GLN A 47 -4.25 17.61 0.48
N VAL A 48 -4.65 16.43 0.06
CA VAL A 48 -4.53 15.23 0.88
C VAL A 48 -3.08 14.74 0.79
N GLU A 49 -2.37 14.71 1.91
CA GLU A 49 -1.02 14.18 1.97
C GLU A 49 -1.05 12.71 2.40
N VAL A 50 -0.47 11.84 1.60
CA VAL A 50 -0.24 10.43 1.92
C VAL A 50 1.25 10.22 2.15
N LEU A 51 1.60 9.73 3.34
CA LEU A 51 2.98 9.48 3.73
C LEU A 51 3.24 7.97 3.80
N GLU A 52 4.25 7.52 3.10
CA GLU A 52 4.81 6.19 3.28
C GLU A 52 6.01 6.26 4.21
N PHE A 53 5.95 5.60 5.36
CA PHE A 53 7.11 5.39 6.23
C PHE A 53 7.77 4.07 5.85
N PHE A 54 8.97 4.12 5.30
CA PHE A 54 9.67 2.96 4.77
C PHE A 54 11.10 2.85 5.28
N ALA A 55 11.73 1.69 5.10
CA ALA A 55 13.16 1.50 5.29
C ALA A 55 13.74 0.66 4.15
N TYR A 56 14.87 1.06 3.58
CA TYR A 56 15.51 0.30 2.50
C TYR A 56 15.88 -1.15 2.89
N GLY A 57 16.19 -1.40 4.16
CA GLY A 57 16.46 -2.75 4.66
C GLY A 57 15.21 -3.60 4.93
N CYS A 58 14.01 -3.08 4.66
CA CYS A 58 12.74 -3.78 4.90
C CYS A 58 12.32 -4.57 3.66
N GLU A 59 12.30 -5.91 3.76
CA GLU A 59 11.88 -6.80 2.69
C GLU A 59 10.42 -6.58 2.27
N HIS A 60 9.53 -6.32 3.23
CA HIS A 60 8.13 -6.05 2.94
C HIS A 60 7.93 -4.70 2.22
N CYS A 61 8.75 -3.68 2.54
CA CYS A 61 8.74 -2.42 1.80
C CYS A 61 9.17 -2.67 0.35
N HIS A 62 10.27 -3.41 0.13
CA HIS A 62 10.72 -3.78 -1.21
C HIS A 62 9.64 -4.53 -2.00
N ALA A 63 9.00 -5.52 -1.41
CA ALA A 63 7.93 -6.28 -2.05
C ALA A 63 6.69 -5.43 -2.39
N PHE A 64 6.46 -4.36 -1.64
CA PHE A 64 5.31 -3.47 -1.81
C PHE A 64 5.53 -2.36 -2.84
N GLU A 65 6.78 -2.00 -3.16
CA GLU A 65 7.14 -0.94 -4.11
C GLU A 65 6.37 -0.99 -5.46
N PRO A 66 6.24 -2.15 -6.14
CA PRO A 66 5.50 -2.20 -7.40
C PRO A 66 4.04 -1.79 -7.25
N THR A 67 3.43 -2.09 -6.10
CA THR A 67 2.03 -1.74 -5.80
C THR A 67 1.89 -0.24 -5.58
N ILE A 68 2.81 0.35 -4.79
CA ILE A 68 2.85 1.81 -4.55
C ILE A 68 3.08 2.56 -5.84
N ASP A 69 4.04 2.16 -6.66
CA ASP A 69 4.33 2.80 -7.94
C ASP A 69 3.12 2.79 -8.89
N ALA A 70 2.40 1.66 -8.94
CA ALA A 70 1.21 1.55 -9.77
C ALA A 70 0.04 2.39 -9.24
N TRP A 71 -0.09 2.51 -7.93
CA TRP A 71 -1.09 3.32 -7.26
C TRP A 71 -0.77 4.81 -7.40
N GLN A 72 0.47 5.23 -7.19
CA GLN A 72 0.91 6.62 -7.29
C GLN A 72 0.58 7.24 -8.66
N LYS A 73 0.73 6.47 -9.74
CA LYS A 73 0.41 6.90 -11.10
C LYS A 73 -1.08 7.18 -11.35
N LYS A 74 -1.94 6.76 -10.44
CA LYS A 74 -3.41 6.90 -10.53
C LYS A 74 -3.97 7.92 -9.54
N LEU A 75 -3.09 8.61 -8.80
CA LEU A 75 -3.52 9.60 -7.82
C LEU A 75 -4.21 10.78 -8.49
N PRO A 76 -5.33 11.25 -7.95
CA PRO A 76 -5.94 12.49 -8.38
C PRO A 76 -5.04 13.68 -8.01
N SER A 77 -5.26 14.82 -8.66
CA SER A 77 -4.39 16.01 -8.54
C SER A 77 -4.41 16.68 -7.15
N ASP A 78 -5.41 16.38 -6.35
CA ASP A 78 -5.55 16.87 -4.98
C ASP A 78 -4.89 15.96 -3.94
N VAL A 79 -4.26 14.85 -4.37
CA VAL A 79 -3.53 13.93 -3.49
C VAL A 79 -2.04 14.01 -3.78
N ARG A 80 -1.26 14.25 -2.75
CA ARG A 80 0.20 14.26 -2.78
C ARG A 80 0.77 13.06 -2.03
N PHE A 81 1.57 12.27 -2.71
CA PHE A 81 2.31 11.16 -2.10
C PHE A 81 3.74 11.59 -1.78
N ARG A 82 4.23 11.14 -0.61
CA ARG A 82 5.60 11.41 -0.17
C ARG A 82 6.17 10.24 0.63
N ARG A 83 7.42 9.91 0.40
CA ARG A 83 8.17 8.89 1.14
C ARG A 83 8.94 9.51 2.31
N ILE A 84 8.95 8.83 3.44
CA ILE A 84 9.69 9.19 4.65
C ILE A 84 10.56 8.00 5.06
N PRO A 85 11.88 8.05 4.85
CA PRO A 85 12.75 6.99 5.33
C PRO A 85 12.81 6.98 6.84
N VAL A 86 12.68 5.82 7.47
CA VAL A 86 12.75 5.66 8.93
C VAL A 86 13.94 4.80 9.34
N ALA A 87 14.52 5.15 10.49
CA ALA A 87 15.58 4.39 11.12
C ALA A 87 15.13 4.01 12.54
N PHE A 88 14.60 2.81 12.69
CA PHE A 88 14.15 2.30 14.00
C PHE A 88 15.30 1.92 14.93
N ARG A 89 16.52 1.79 14.41
CA ARG A 89 17.73 1.42 15.14
C ARG A 89 18.95 2.15 14.55
N ALA A 90 19.97 2.35 15.39
CA ALA A 90 21.27 2.83 14.93
C ALA A 90 21.94 1.85 13.95
N GLY A 91 22.95 2.32 13.23
CA GLY A 91 23.71 1.52 12.27
C GLY A 91 23.19 1.63 10.83
N PRO A 92 23.12 0.53 10.06
CA PRO A 92 22.80 0.55 8.63
C PRO A 92 21.54 1.35 8.27
N MET A 93 20.49 1.26 9.10
CA MET A 93 19.23 1.97 8.83
C MET A 93 19.41 3.50 8.79
N VAL A 94 20.28 4.06 9.63
CA VAL A 94 20.59 5.51 9.63
C VAL A 94 21.32 5.89 8.33
N LEU A 95 22.24 5.05 7.87
CA LEU A 95 22.96 5.29 6.62
C LEU A 95 22.01 5.21 5.42
N HIS A 96 21.12 4.25 5.41
CA HIS A 96 20.07 4.13 4.38
C HIS A 96 19.11 5.31 4.37
N GLN A 97 18.75 5.84 5.55
CA GLN A 97 17.95 7.07 5.66
C GLN A 97 18.69 8.28 5.08
N ARG A 98 19.97 8.44 5.42
CA ARG A 98 20.82 9.49 4.84
C ARG A 98 20.97 9.37 3.32
N LEU A 99 21.12 8.14 2.83
CA LEU A 99 21.17 7.87 1.40
C LEU A 99 19.89 8.35 0.69
N TYR A 100 18.72 8.05 1.25
CA TYR A 100 17.47 8.54 0.66
C TYR A 100 17.42 10.05 0.58
N PHE A 101 17.73 10.76 1.66
CA PHE A 101 17.75 12.23 1.66
C PHE A 101 18.79 12.82 0.70
N ALA A 102 19.93 12.16 0.52
CA ALA A 102 20.92 12.56 -0.49
C ALA A 102 20.35 12.38 -1.91
N ILE A 103 19.73 11.26 -2.20
CA ILE A 103 19.06 10.98 -3.48
C ILE A 103 17.93 12.00 -3.74
N GLU A 104 17.15 12.30 -2.72
CA GLU A 104 16.04 13.26 -2.79
C GLU A 104 16.55 14.68 -3.07
N SER A 105 17.58 15.12 -2.35
CA SER A 105 18.19 16.45 -2.55
C SER A 105 18.79 16.66 -3.95
N LEU A 106 19.18 15.57 -4.61
CA LEU A 106 19.68 15.56 -5.97
C LEU A 106 18.58 15.40 -7.03
N GLY A 107 17.32 15.21 -6.62
CA GLY A 107 16.21 14.98 -7.55
C GLY A 107 16.26 13.61 -8.23
N LEU A 108 16.94 12.62 -7.64
CA LEU A 108 17.21 11.32 -8.26
C LEU A 108 16.33 10.18 -7.70
N VAL A 109 15.29 10.48 -6.91
CA VAL A 109 14.44 9.44 -6.29
C VAL A 109 13.85 8.50 -7.34
N GLU A 110 13.22 9.05 -8.39
CA GLU A 110 12.60 8.25 -9.45
C GLU A 110 13.59 7.29 -10.14
N GLN A 111 14.87 7.67 -10.22
CA GLN A 111 15.88 6.87 -10.90
C GLN A 111 16.56 5.84 -10.00
N LEU A 112 16.74 6.16 -8.72
CA LEU A 112 17.62 5.42 -7.82
C LEU A 112 16.88 4.67 -6.72
N HIS A 113 15.69 5.08 -6.32
CA HIS A 113 14.98 4.47 -5.21
C HIS A 113 14.81 2.95 -5.36
N ARG A 114 14.28 2.51 -6.49
CA ARG A 114 14.13 1.09 -6.80
C ARG A 114 15.48 0.36 -6.89
N LYS A 115 16.51 1.01 -7.45
CA LYS A 115 17.85 0.40 -7.55
C LYS A 115 18.45 0.12 -6.18
N VAL A 116 18.23 1.00 -5.21
CA VAL A 116 18.68 0.78 -3.83
C VAL A 116 18.03 -0.47 -3.24
N PHE A 117 16.72 -0.63 -3.40
CA PHE A 117 16.03 -1.85 -2.97
C PHE A 117 16.57 -3.10 -3.67
N THR A 118 16.67 -3.08 -5.00
CA THR A 118 17.23 -4.21 -5.77
C THR A 118 18.64 -4.56 -5.30
N THR A 119 19.50 -3.57 -5.10
CA THR A 119 20.88 -3.80 -4.64
C THR A 119 20.93 -4.49 -3.29
N LEU A 120 20.07 -4.10 -2.35
CA LEU A 120 20.03 -4.68 -1.02
C LEU A 120 19.37 -6.08 -0.98
N HIS A 121 18.24 -6.25 -1.65
CA HIS A 121 17.38 -7.44 -1.50
C HIS A 121 17.62 -8.51 -2.55
N GLU A 122 17.90 -8.13 -3.79
CA GLU A 122 18.11 -9.06 -4.90
C GLU A 122 19.60 -9.36 -5.10
N GLU A 123 20.45 -8.31 -5.23
CA GLU A 123 21.89 -8.47 -5.39
C GLU A 123 22.61 -8.78 -4.07
N ARG A 124 21.93 -8.61 -2.92
CA ARG A 124 22.46 -8.83 -1.56
C ARG A 124 23.77 -8.09 -1.29
N ARG A 125 23.92 -6.91 -1.87
CA ARG A 125 25.11 -6.08 -1.70
C ARG A 125 24.87 -5.08 -0.57
N ARG A 126 25.87 -4.90 0.26
CA ARG A 126 25.86 -3.85 1.30
C ARG A 126 26.16 -2.49 0.67
N ILE A 127 25.43 -1.47 1.10
CA ILE A 127 25.61 -0.08 0.71
C ILE A 127 25.71 0.83 1.94
N ASP A 128 26.00 0.24 3.08
CA ASP A 128 26.09 0.86 4.41
C ASP A 128 27.53 0.88 4.95
N THR A 129 28.51 0.88 4.05
CA THR A 129 29.96 0.93 4.36
C THR A 129 30.56 2.24 3.86
#